data_da3a908b6a65a7dce8990fa0845857bd
#
_entry.id   da3a908b6a65a7dce8990fa0845857bd
#
_cell.length_a   1.000
_cell.length_b   1.000
_cell.length_c   1.000
_cell.angle_alpha   90.00
_cell.angle_beta   90.00
_cell.angle_gamma   90.00
#
_symmetry.space_group_name_H-M   'P 1'
#
loop_
_entity.id
_entity.type
_entity.pdbx_description
1 polymer ?
#
loop_
_entity_poly.entity_id
_entity_poly.type
_entity_poly.pdbx_seq_one_letter_code
_entity_poly.pdbx_strand_id
1 'polypeptide(L)'
;MTDEKEEVRKIRIIGNLDGENIIIDYNGRVQELYQSGFGEIVGQKLILSKYEGLYLYEINKIEIFYNNRSISFNELMETFYRKDENILSRYLVYRDLRNRGFVVKESLEDGIDFYIYNKDDYKVESLKYTIFVLNEGYEIEFEKIFENIKKIKKEGNGMIIAVLDRRGEVIYYQVSEATFYEKK
;
A
#
# COMPACT_ATOMS: atom_id res chain seq x y z
N MET A 1 28.87 22.55 -31.94
CA MET A 1 29.03 21.21 -31.30
C MET A 1 27.99 21.16 -30.22
N THR A 2 26.87 20.61 -30.56
CA THR A 2 25.68 20.46 -29.69
C THR A 2 25.75 19.04 -29.12
N ASP A 3 26.09 18.97 -27.83
CA ASP A 3 25.97 17.71 -27.06
C ASP A 3 24.48 17.41 -26.83
N GLU A 4 23.90 16.70 -27.75
CA GLU A 4 22.64 15.97 -27.50
C GLU A 4 22.95 14.85 -26.52
N LYS A 5 22.67 15.07 -25.24
CA LYS A 5 22.59 14.01 -24.27
C LYS A 5 21.41 13.11 -24.68
N GLU A 6 21.73 11.99 -25.30
CA GLU A 6 20.80 10.85 -25.41
C GLU A 6 20.40 10.44 -24.01
N GLU A 7 19.23 10.93 -23.57
CA GLU A 7 18.51 10.34 -22.43
C GLU A 7 18.18 8.92 -22.81
N VAL A 8 18.96 7.99 -22.31
CA VAL A 8 18.61 6.55 -22.39
C VAL A 8 17.24 6.40 -21.75
N ARG A 9 16.19 6.37 -22.57
CA ARG A 9 14.83 6.07 -22.13
C ARG A 9 14.86 4.70 -21.45
N LYS A 10 14.94 4.67 -20.12
CA LYS A 10 14.71 3.47 -19.36
C LYS A 10 13.34 2.95 -19.78
N ILE A 11 13.31 1.82 -20.47
CA ILE A 11 12.06 1.20 -20.91
C ILE A 11 11.28 0.87 -19.65
N ARG A 12 10.23 1.67 -19.39
CA ARG A 12 9.31 1.47 -18.25
C ARG A 12 8.46 0.23 -18.50
N ILE A 13 8.04 -0.40 -17.42
CA ILE A 13 7.05 -1.47 -17.48
C ILE A 13 5.69 -0.82 -17.76
N ILE A 14 4.92 -1.37 -18.68
CA ILE A 14 3.59 -0.87 -19.05
C ILE A 14 2.54 -1.63 -18.26
N GLY A 15 1.68 -0.87 -17.57
CA GLY A 15 0.49 -1.39 -16.91
C GLY A 15 -0.78 -0.81 -17.53
N ASN A 16 -1.85 -1.57 -17.51
CA ASN A 16 -3.18 -1.14 -17.95
C ASN A 16 -4.11 -1.05 -16.75
N LEU A 17 -4.77 0.09 -16.59
CA LEU A 17 -5.78 0.29 -15.55
C LEU A 17 -7.05 -0.49 -15.90
N ASP A 18 -7.48 -1.37 -14.99
CA ASP A 18 -8.72 -2.12 -15.06
C ASP A 18 -9.43 -2.08 -13.68
N GLY A 19 -10.49 -1.33 -13.59
CA GLY A 19 -11.20 -1.08 -12.35
C GLY A 19 -10.35 -0.32 -11.31
N GLU A 20 -9.90 -1.00 -10.27
CA GLU A 20 -8.99 -0.49 -9.24
C GLU A 20 -7.59 -1.14 -9.29
N ASN A 21 -7.40 -2.04 -10.25
CA ASN A 21 -6.17 -2.77 -10.41
C ASN A 21 -5.35 -2.26 -11.59
N ILE A 22 -4.04 -2.44 -11.54
CA ILE A 22 -3.17 -2.23 -12.68
C ILE A 22 -2.67 -3.60 -13.14
N ILE A 23 -2.98 -3.95 -14.38
CA ILE A 23 -2.66 -5.23 -14.98
C ILE A 23 -1.40 -5.10 -15.84
N ILE A 24 -0.42 -5.94 -15.59
CA ILE A 24 0.86 -5.96 -16.31
C ILE A 24 1.07 -7.37 -16.88
N ASP A 25 1.45 -7.48 -18.15
CA ASP A 25 1.82 -8.75 -18.73
C ASP A 25 3.13 -9.26 -18.12
N TYR A 26 3.13 -10.52 -17.65
CA TYR A 26 4.25 -11.08 -16.92
C TYR A 26 5.43 -11.39 -17.85
N ASN A 27 6.60 -10.85 -17.48
CA ASN A 27 7.88 -11.08 -18.17
C ASN A 27 9.04 -10.99 -17.17
N GLY A 28 10.28 -11.19 -17.62
CA GLY A 28 11.45 -11.22 -16.75
C GLY A 28 11.66 -9.93 -15.90
N ARG A 29 11.27 -8.76 -16.39
CA ARG A 29 11.37 -7.49 -15.64
C ARG A 29 10.30 -7.38 -14.56
N VAL A 30 9.12 -7.93 -14.83
CA VAL A 30 7.99 -7.95 -13.90
C VAL A 30 8.26 -8.91 -12.74
N GLN A 31 9.09 -9.92 -12.96
CA GLN A 31 9.52 -10.84 -11.91
C GLN A 31 10.22 -10.11 -10.75
N GLU A 32 11.01 -9.07 -11.03
CA GLU A 32 11.67 -8.27 -9.97
C GLU A 32 10.66 -7.53 -9.09
N LEU A 33 9.57 -7.00 -9.69
CA LEU A 33 8.48 -6.37 -8.94
C LEU A 33 7.83 -7.37 -8.01
N TYR A 34 7.46 -8.54 -8.53
CA TYR A 34 6.85 -9.60 -7.74
C TYR A 34 7.77 -10.08 -6.60
N GLN A 35 9.07 -10.28 -6.87
CA GLN A 35 10.04 -10.65 -5.85
C GLN A 35 10.23 -9.57 -4.77
N SER A 36 9.96 -8.30 -5.12
CA SER A 36 9.96 -7.18 -4.18
C SER A 36 8.64 -7.01 -3.42
N GLY A 37 7.74 -7.98 -3.54
CA GLY A 37 6.45 -8.01 -2.84
C GLY A 37 5.38 -7.14 -3.47
N PHE A 38 5.46 -6.82 -4.78
CA PHE A 38 4.39 -6.13 -5.50
C PHE A 38 3.51 -7.10 -6.26
N GLY A 39 2.21 -6.88 -6.18
CA GLY A 39 1.19 -7.58 -6.95
C GLY A 39 0.99 -9.03 -6.61
N GLU A 40 0.13 -9.65 -7.39
CA GLU A 40 -0.17 -11.08 -7.38
C GLU A 40 -0.12 -11.62 -8.81
N ILE A 41 0.42 -12.83 -8.97
CA ILE A 41 0.48 -13.48 -10.27
C ILE A 41 -0.80 -14.26 -10.51
N VAL A 42 -1.54 -13.89 -11.55
CA VAL A 42 -2.72 -14.61 -12.00
C VAL A 42 -2.54 -14.98 -13.48
N GLY A 43 -2.29 -16.26 -13.74
CA GLY A 43 -1.95 -16.72 -15.07
C GLY A 43 -0.63 -16.15 -15.58
N GLN A 44 -0.69 -15.39 -16.68
CA GLN A 44 0.45 -14.69 -17.28
C GLN A 44 0.44 -13.18 -17.00
N LYS A 45 -0.18 -12.76 -15.92
CA LYS A 45 -0.31 -11.34 -15.56
C LYS A 45 0.13 -11.12 -14.12
N LEU A 46 0.72 -9.95 -13.87
CA LEU A 46 0.89 -9.38 -12.53
C LEU A 46 -0.23 -8.38 -12.32
N ILE A 47 -1.00 -8.57 -11.27
CA ILE A 47 -2.08 -7.68 -10.86
C ILE A 47 -1.60 -6.88 -9.66
N LEU A 48 -1.51 -5.56 -9.82
CA LEU A 48 -1.17 -4.63 -8.76
C LEU A 48 -2.44 -4.02 -8.18
N SER A 49 -2.47 -3.81 -6.88
CA SER A 49 -3.49 -2.98 -6.24
C SER A 49 -3.34 -1.51 -6.62
N LYS A 50 -4.35 -0.70 -6.35
CA LYS A 50 -4.32 0.76 -6.57
C LYS A 50 -3.13 1.43 -5.88
N TYR A 51 -2.80 1.04 -4.65
CA TYR A 51 -1.67 1.60 -3.90
C TYR A 51 -0.32 1.19 -4.48
N GLU A 52 -0.18 -0.07 -4.88
CA GLU A 52 1.02 -0.58 -5.55
C GLU A 52 1.26 0.14 -6.88
N GLY A 53 0.19 0.33 -7.67
CA GLY A 53 0.23 1.04 -8.94
C GLY A 53 0.63 2.50 -8.77
N LEU A 54 -0.01 3.22 -7.84
CA LEU A 54 0.33 4.62 -7.52
C LEU A 54 1.80 4.76 -7.10
N TYR A 55 2.28 3.90 -6.21
CA TYR A 55 3.65 3.93 -5.74
C TYR A 55 4.67 3.66 -6.84
N LEU A 56 4.47 2.59 -7.62
CA LEU A 56 5.37 2.25 -8.72
C LEU A 56 5.38 3.31 -9.83
N TYR A 57 4.25 3.97 -10.05
CA TYR A 57 4.18 5.13 -10.95
C TYR A 57 4.98 6.31 -10.42
N GLU A 58 4.78 6.71 -9.15
CA GLU A 58 5.48 7.83 -8.50
C GLU A 58 7.00 7.66 -8.56
N ILE A 59 7.49 6.44 -8.30
CA ILE A 59 8.94 6.14 -8.37
C ILE A 59 9.44 5.83 -9.81
N ASN A 60 8.64 6.11 -10.82
CA ASN A 60 8.97 5.95 -12.24
C ASN A 60 9.36 4.52 -12.66
N LYS A 61 8.81 3.49 -12.03
CA LYS A 61 9.02 2.08 -12.39
C LYS A 61 8.07 1.60 -13.47
N ILE A 62 6.84 2.11 -13.49
CA ILE A 62 5.80 1.76 -14.45
C ILE A 62 5.23 3.00 -15.12
N GLU A 63 4.65 2.80 -16.30
CA GLU A 63 3.77 3.75 -16.97
C GLU A 63 2.39 3.10 -17.09
N ILE A 64 1.33 3.88 -16.83
CA ILE A 64 -0.03 3.34 -16.77
C ILE A 64 -0.86 3.88 -17.93
N PHE A 65 -1.57 2.97 -18.59
CA PHE A 65 -2.48 3.27 -19.69
C PHE A 65 -3.92 2.98 -19.28
N TYR A 66 -4.81 3.80 -19.78
CA TYR A 66 -6.26 3.60 -19.72
C TYR A 66 -6.87 3.91 -21.08
N ASN A 67 -7.62 2.98 -21.66
CA ASN A 67 -8.18 3.10 -23.01
C ASN A 67 -7.12 3.48 -24.06
N ASN A 68 -5.97 2.81 -24.05
CA ASN A 68 -4.82 3.05 -24.95
C ASN A 68 -4.19 4.45 -24.85
N ARG A 69 -4.47 5.20 -23.80
CA ARG A 69 -3.89 6.52 -23.52
C ARG A 69 -3.10 6.44 -22.21
N SER A 70 -1.86 6.93 -22.22
CA SER A 70 -1.11 7.13 -20.98
C SER A 70 -1.85 8.12 -20.08
N ILE A 71 -1.95 7.81 -18.80
CA ILE A 71 -2.61 8.65 -17.80
C ILE A 71 -1.59 9.19 -16.81
N SER A 72 -1.80 10.41 -16.36
CA SER A 72 -0.94 11.05 -15.34
C SER A 72 -1.24 10.52 -13.95
N PHE A 73 -0.31 10.78 -13.01
CA PHE A 73 -0.51 10.44 -11.59
C PHE A 73 -1.80 11.08 -11.01
N ASN A 74 -2.04 12.35 -11.36
CA ASN A 74 -3.22 13.06 -10.86
C ASN A 74 -4.53 12.47 -11.41
N GLU A 75 -4.58 12.11 -12.69
CA GLU A 75 -5.75 11.44 -13.28
C GLU A 75 -5.98 10.06 -12.65
N LEU A 76 -4.92 9.31 -12.36
CA LEU A 76 -5.00 8.02 -11.69
C LEU A 76 -5.52 8.20 -10.26
N MET A 77 -4.97 9.15 -9.50
CA MET A 77 -5.41 9.47 -8.14
C MET A 77 -6.88 9.90 -8.12
N GLU A 78 -7.29 10.77 -9.04
CA GLU A 78 -8.68 11.21 -9.15
C GLU A 78 -9.63 10.05 -9.47
N THR A 79 -9.21 9.12 -10.32
CA THR A 79 -10.02 7.94 -10.65
C THR A 79 -10.30 7.08 -9.42
N PHE A 80 -9.29 6.90 -8.54
CA PHE A 80 -9.47 6.16 -7.30
C PHE A 80 -10.22 6.97 -6.24
N TYR A 81 -10.00 8.29 -6.15
CA TYR A 81 -10.69 9.17 -5.20
C TYR A 81 -12.21 9.18 -5.38
N ARG A 82 -12.69 9.07 -6.61
CA ARG A 82 -14.13 8.98 -6.88
C ARG A 82 -14.81 7.75 -6.26
N LYS A 83 -14.04 6.72 -5.92
CA LYS A 83 -14.53 5.50 -5.30
C LYS A 83 -14.21 5.42 -3.80
N ASP A 84 -13.14 6.05 -3.39
CA ASP A 84 -12.65 6.05 -2.01
C ASP A 84 -12.05 7.42 -1.66
N GLU A 85 -12.80 8.23 -0.92
CA GLU A 85 -12.37 9.56 -0.47
C GLU A 85 -11.12 9.52 0.42
N ASN A 86 -10.83 8.39 1.06
CA ASN A 86 -9.67 8.20 1.91
C ASN A 86 -8.42 7.69 1.16
N ILE A 87 -8.50 7.55 -0.17
CA ILE A 87 -7.40 7.00 -0.98
C ILE A 87 -6.09 7.75 -0.77
N LEU A 88 -6.12 9.09 -0.67
CA LEU A 88 -4.92 9.90 -0.49
C LEU A 88 -4.24 9.60 0.86
N SER A 89 -5.01 9.58 1.94
CA SER A 89 -4.49 9.30 3.29
C SER A 89 -3.87 7.90 3.38
N ARG A 90 -4.59 6.91 2.86
CA ARG A 90 -4.10 5.54 2.79
C ARG A 90 -2.87 5.42 1.90
N TYR A 91 -2.83 6.10 0.76
CA TYR A 91 -1.67 6.12 -0.12
C TYR A 91 -0.43 6.73 0.54
N LEU A 92 -0.58 7.84 1.28
CA LEU A 92 0.54 8.46 1.99
C LEU A 92 1.14 7.52 3.04
N VAL A 93 0.30 6.80 3.78
CA VAL A 93 0.74 5.76 4.73
C VAL A 93 1.40 4.59 3.99
N TYR A 94 0.78 4.08 2.92
CA TYR A 94 1.35 3.03 2.08
C TYR A 94 2.75 3.41 1.58
N ARG A 95 2.91 4.61 1.02
CA ARG A 95 4.16 5.15 0.51
C ARG A 95 5.25 5.23 1.59
N ASP A 96 4.91 5.77 2.78
CA ASP A 96 5.86 5.88 3.88
C ASP A 96 6.35 4.50 4.34
N LEU A 97 5.46 3.53 4.48
CA LEU A 97 5.81 2.15 4.85
C LEU A 97 6.69 1.46 3.80
N ARG A 98 6.38 1.64 2.50
CA ARG A 98 7.21 1.11 1.41
C ARG A 98 8.60 1.75 1.39
N ASN A 99 8.70 3.05 1.64
CA ASN A 99 9.98 3.77 1.72
C ASN A 99 10.83 3.29 2.92
N ARG A 100 10.20 2.81 3.98
CA ARG A 100 10.89 2.16 5.13
C ARG A 100 11.30 0.71 4.85
N GLY A 101 11.00 0.18 3.67
CA GLY A 101 11.42 -1.14 3.22
C GLY A 101 10.46 -2.29 3.57
N PHE A 102 9.26 -2.00 4.09
CA PHE A 102 8.26 -3.03 4.33
C PHE A 102 7.58 -3.49 3.04
N VAL A 103 7.13 -4.74 3.02
CA VAL A 103 6.12 -5.19 2.07
C VAL A 103 4.75 -4.87 2.67
N VAL A 104 3.94 -4.13 1.90
CA VAL A 104 2.63 -3.65 2.33
C VAL A 104 1.58 -4.20 1.38
N LYS A 105 0.58 -4.85 1.93
CA LYS A 105 -0.56 -5.40 1.18
C LYS A 105 -1.85 -4.76 1.64
N GLU A 106 -2.73 -4.44 0.70
CA GLU A 106 -4.07 -3.96 0.98
C GLU A 106 -4.88 -5.06 1.67
N SER A 107 -5.59 -4.70 2.74
CA SER A 107 -6.52 -5.63 3.40
C SER A 107 -7.91 -5.51 2.79
N LEU A 108 -8.61 -6.63 2.72
CA LEU A 108 -10.04 -6.69 2.39
C LEU A 108 -10.91 -6.82 3.65
N GLU A 109 -10.28 -6.85 4.83
CA GLU A 109 -10.98 -6.98 6.09
C GLU A 109 -11.42 -5.62 6.62
N ASP A 110 -12.66 -5.57 7.11
CA ASP A 110 -13.23 -4.38 7.70
C ASP A 110 -12.41 -3.91 8.91
N GLY A 111 -12.06 -2.62 8.93
CA GLY A 111 -11.25 -2.03 10.00
C GLY A 111 -9.74 -2.31 9.94
N ILE A 112 -9.24 -2.89 8.85
CA ILE A 112 -7.82 -3.06 8.58
C ILE A 112 -7.54 -2.50 7.19
N ASP A 113 -6.63 -1.54 7.09
CA ASP A 113 -6.27 -0.96 5.79
C ASP A 113 -5.13 -1.72 5.11
N PHE A 114 -4.11 -2.12 5.90
CA PHE A 114 -2.94 -2.81 5.36
C PHE A 114 -2.42 -3.91 6.27
N TYR A 115 -1.83 -4.92 5.64
CA TYR A 115 -0.95 -5.91 6.24
C TYR A 115 0.50 -5.55 5.95
N ILE A 116 1.37 -5.64 6.98
CA ILE A 116 2.81 -5.36 6.86
C ILE A 116 3.62 -6.62 7.11
N TYR A 117 4.57 -6.85 6.22
CA TYR A 117 5.55 -7.93 6.30
C TYR A 117 6.97 -7.36 6.26
N ASN A 118 7.91 -7.99 6.94
CA ASN A 118 9.32 -7.74 6.65
C ASN A 118 9.62 -8.27 5.24
N LYS A 119 10.52 -7.61 4.53
CA LYS A 119 10.88 -8.00 3.17
C LYS A 119 11.39 -9.44 3.08
N ASP A 120 12.19 -9.86 4.07
CA ASP A 120 12.79 -11.19 4.10
C ASP A 120 11.79 -12.28 4.51
N ASP A 121 10.76 -11.92 5.27
CA ASP A 121 9.75 -12.85 5.82
C ASP A 121 8.49 -12.94 4.95
N TYR A 122 8.32 -12.05 3.96
CA TYR A 122 7.10 -11.98 3.15
C TYR A 122 6.78 -13.30 2.43
N LYS A 123 7.80 -14.02 1.96
CA LYS A 123 7.62 -15.31 1.28
C LYS A 123 7.19 -16.45 2.22
N VAL A 124 7.38 -16.27 3.53
CA VAL A 124 7.00 -17.23 4.59
C VAL A 124 5.66 -16.84 5.21
N GLU A 125 4.99 -15.81 4.66
CA GLU A 125 3.71 -15.28 5.13
C GLU A 125 3.71 -14.87 6.62
N SER A 126 4.86 -14.48 7.14
CA SER A 126 4.96 -14.00 8.52
C SER A 126 4.48 -12.54 8.61
N LEU A 127 3.17 -12.38 8.84
CA LEU A 127 2.56 -11.07 9.08
C LEU A 127 3.18 -10.44 10.33
N LYS A 128 3.67 -9.19 10.18
CA LYS A 128 4.29 -8.45 11.28
C LYS A 128 3.30 -7.59 12.03
N TYR A 129 2.55 -6.76 11.28
CA TYR A 129 1.57 -5.84 11.83
C TYR A 129 0.38 -5.68 10.90
N THR A 130 -0.77 -5.36 11.51
CA THR A 130 -1.93 -4.82 10.83
C THR A 130 -1.98 -3.31 11.03
N ILE A 131 -2.36 -2.57 9.98
CA ILE A 131 -2.42 -1.12 9.99
C ILE A 131 -3.85 -0.65 9.83
N PHE A 132 -4.23 0.28 10.69
CA PHE A 132 -5.44 1.07 10.57
C PHE A 132 -5.06 2.55 10.36
N VAL A 133 -5.57 3.17 9.30
CA VAL A 133 -5.25 4.55 8.91
C VAL A 133 -6.30 5.50 9.43
N LEU A 134 -5.86 6.56 10.11
CA LEU A 134 -6.69 7.64 10.59
C LEU A 134 -6.19 8.99 10.09
N ASN A 135 -7.11 9.90 9.83
CA ASN A 135 -6.79 11.31 9.64
C ASN A 135 -6.95 12.06 10.95
N GLU A 136 -6.05 12.98 11.24
CA GLU A 136 -6.15 13.87 12.39
C GLU A 136 -7.48 14.65 12.37
N GLY A 137 -8.19 14.64 13.49
CA GLY A 137 -9.47 15.34 13.66
C GLY A 137 -10.70 14.56 13.19
N TYR A 138 -10.56 13.33 12.72
CA TYR A 138 -11.71 12.45 12.47
C TYR A 138 -12.12 11.75 13.75
N GLU A 139 -13.41 11.75 14.02
CA GLU A 139 -13.99 10.96 15.10
C GLU A 139 -14.05 9.49 14.70
N ILE A 140 -13.62 8.62 15.61
CA ILE A 140 -13.73 7.18 15.44
C ILE A 140 -14.47 6.57 16.63
N GLU A 141 -15.35 5.61 16.34
CA GLU A 141 -16.02 4.83 17.37
C GLU A 141 -15.00 3.89 18.04
N PHE A 142 -14.82 4.07 19.34
CA PHE A 142 -13.84 3.31 20.13
C PHE A 142 -14.13 1.79 20.07
N GLU A 143 -15.40 1.40 20.01
CA GLU A 143 -15.82 0.02 19.87
C GLU A 143 -15.19 -0.68 18.66
N LYS A 144 -15.14 0.00 17.50
CA LYS A 144 -14.54 -0.57 16.28
C LYS A 144 -13.05 -0.85 16.45
N ILE A 145 -12.32 0.09 17.07
CA ILE A 145 -10.90 -0.12 17.37
C ILE A 145 -10.72 -1.32 18.29
N PHE A 146 -11.56 -1.41 19.34
CA PHE A 146 -11.45 -2.45 20.34
C PHE A 146 -11.77 -3.85 19.80
N GLU A 147 -12.78 -3.98 18.93
CA GLU A 147 -13.10 -5.22 18.23
C GLU A 147 -11.95 -5.68 17.33
N ASN A 148 -11.34 -4.76 16.58
CA ASN A 148 -10.19 -5.06 15.74
C ASN A 148 -8.98 -5.51 16.56
N ILE A 149 -8.67 -4.86 17.69
CA ILE A 149 -7.61 -5.28 18.60
C ILE A 149 -7.83 -6.72 19.08
N LYS A 150 -9.05 -7.06 19.51
CA LYS A 150 -9.37 -8.41 19.96
C LYS A 150 -9.22 -9.48 18.87
N LYS A 151 -9.62 -9.13 17.64
CA LYS A 151 -9.51 -10.01 16.47
C LYS A 151 -8.05 -10.29 16.14
N ILE A 152 -7.24 -9.23 16.00
CA ILE A 152 -5.82 -9.29 15.65
C ILE A 152 -5.01 -10.03 16.72
N LYS A 153 -5.33 -9.83 17.99
CA LYS A 153 -4.64 -10.50 19.10
C LYS A 153 -4.81 -12.02 19.06
N LYS A 154 -5.95 -12.55 18.61
CA LYS A 154 -6.16 -13.99 18.45
C LYS A 154 -5.23 -14.59 17.41
N GLU A 155 -4.79 -13.79 16.44
CA GLU A 155 -3.89 -14.20 15.37
C GLU A 155 -2.39 -14.03 15.74
N GLY A 156 -2.10 -13.48 16.93
CA GLY A 156 -0.72 -13.27 17.41
C GLY A 156 0.02 -12.08 16.78
N ASN A 157 -0.69 -11.25 16.03
CA ASN A 157 -0.13 -10.10 15.32
C ASN A 157 -0.24 -8.81 16.15
N GLY A 158 0.59 -7.81 15.83
CA GLY A 158 0.52 -6.48 16.42
C GLY A 158 -0.42 -5.56 15.61
N MET A 159 -1.11 -4.65 16.28
CA MET A 159 -1.89 -3.59 15.65
C MET A 159 -1.16 -2.25 15.75
N ILE A 160 -1.14 -1.52 14.65
CA ILE A 160 -0.64 -0.15 14.58
C ILE A 160 -1.74 0.75 14.02
N ILE A 161 -1.94 1.88 14.67
CA ILE A 161 -2.74 2.99 14.14
C ILE A 161 -1.77 3.97 13.49
N ALA A 162 -1.94 4.24 12.21
CA ALA A 162 -1.21 5.24 11.46
C ALA A 162 -2.06 6.51 11.37
N VAL A 163 -1.66 7.56 12.07
CA VAL A 163 -2.36 8.86 12.07
C VAL A 163 -1.68 9.80 11.09
N LEU A 164 -2.42 10.25 10.09
CA LEU A 164 -1.98 11.27 9.16
C LEU A 164 -2.36 12.64 9.70
N ASP A 165 -1.37 13.50 9.95
CA ASP A 165 -1.60 14.86 10.39
C ASP A 165 -1.98 15.80 9.22
N ARG A 166 -2.38 17.05 9.53
CA ARG A 166 -2.78 18.06 8.53
C ARG A 166 -1.64 18.50 7.61
N ARG A 167 -0.39 18.18 7.93
CA ARG A 167 0.80 18.48 7.11
C ARG A 167 1.19 17.32 6.22
N GLY A 168 0.50 16.17 6.35
CA GLY A 168 0.79 14.95 5.60
C GLY A 168 1.91 14.11 6.22
N GLU A 169 2.26 14.34 7.49
CA GLU A 169 3.18 13.50 8.26
C GLU A 169 2.43 12.32 8.88
N VAL A 170 3.05 11.15 8.89
CA VAL A 170 2.45 9.93 9.45
C VAL A 170 3.08 9.62 10.80
N ILE A 171 2.24 9.50 11.83
CA ILE A 171 2.64 9.08 13.17
C ILE A 171 2.08 7.69 13.44
N TYR A 172 2.91 6.77 13.90
CA TYR A 172 2.54 5.38 14.16
C TYR A 172 2.41 5.12 15.65
N TYR A 173 1.24 4.63 16.06
CA TYR A 173 0.96 4.21 17.43
C TYR A 173 0.74 2.70 17.47
N GLN A 174 1.58 2.01 18.24
CA GLN A 174 1.34 0.60 18.52
C GLN A 174 0.28 0.47 19.60
N VAL A 175 -0.74 -0.35 19.34
CA VAL A 175 -1.87 -0.53 20.24
C VAL A 175 -1.82 -1.94 20.83
N SER A 176 -1.95 -2.00 22.16
CA SER A 176 -1.98 -3.27 22.89
C SER A 176 -2.93 -3.16 24.08
N GLU A 177 -3.49 -4.28 24.48
CA GLU A 177 -4.28 -4.40 25.70
C GLU A 177 -3.35 -4.51 26.92
N ALA A 178 -3.56 -3.65 27.93
CA ALA A 178 -2.86 -3.73 29.18
C ALA A 178 -3.78 -4.34 30.26
N THR A 179 -3.30 -5.40 30.93
CA THR A 179 -4.03 -6.02 32.06
C THR A 179 -3.26 -5.74 33.33
N PHE A 180 -3.92 -5.08 34.27
CA PHE A 180 -3.37 -4.82 35.61
C PHE A 180 -3.85 -5.89 36.57
N TYR A 181 -2.93 -6.64 37.15
CA TYR A 181 -3.23 -7.59 38.20
C TYR A 181 -3.08 -6.93 39.58
N GLU A 182 -4.07 -7.05 40.43
CA GLU A 182 -3.92 -6.66 41.83
C GLU A 182 -2.85 -7.56 42.48
N LYS A 183 -1.87 -6.93 43.13
CA LYS A 183 -0.94 -7.66 44.00
C LYS A 183 -1.76 -8.21 45.20
N LYS A 184 -1.86 -9.53 45.31
CA LYS A 184 -2.34 -10.19 46.51
C LYS A 184 -1.37 -9.97 47.66
#